data_1beb398d5dd6d19efe399d19fdc818e7
#
_entry.id   1beb398d5dd6d19efe399d19fdc818e7
#
_cell.length_a   1.000
_cell.length_b   1.000
_cell.length_c   1.000
_cell.angle_alpha   90.00
_cell.angle_beta   90.00
_cell.angle_gamma   90.00
#
_symmetry.space_group_name_H-M   'P 1'
#
loop_
_entity.id
_entity.type
_entity.pdbx_description
1 polymer ?
#
loop_
_entity_poly.entity_id
_entity_poly.type
_entity_poly.pdbx_seq_one_letter_code
_entity_poly.pdbx_strand_id
1 'polypeptide(L)'
;MNMQNFHYHFLKTNNELTLIADDLRSIFDSTLEKVISLTEEVETDIVVRHSPINSIPELGSSGQYTKDARCIDVYLDLDSPHLKSNFETEIARTLIHEYMHVVREQYVPWENGTLLDSLIAEGLTQSFEIEVQPTLPPSIYA
;
A
#
# COMPACT_ATOMS: atom_id res chain seq x y z
N MET A 1 -15.72 3.29 11.78
CA MET A 1 -15.69 2.04 11.02
C MET A 1 -14.75 1.04 11.69
N ASN A 2 -15.20 -0.19 11.84
CA ASN A 2 -14.39 -1.22 12.48
C ASN A 2 -13.58 -1.99 11.41
N MET A 3 -12.25 -1.93 11.49
CA MET A 3 -11.33 -2.55 10.53
C MET A 3 -10.95 -3.98 10.93
N GLN A 4 -11.93 -4.80 11.30
CA GLN A 4 -11.69 -6.17 11.75
C GLN A 4 -11.07 -7.08 10.69
N ASN A 5 -11.27 -6.77 9.39
CA ASN A 5 -10.73 -7.57 8.30
C ASN A 5 -9.33 -7.16 7.85
N PHE A 6 -8.72 -6.18 8.53
CA PHE A 6 -7.36 -5.74 8.22
C PHE A 6 -6.47 -5.96 9.43
N HIS A 7 -5.40 -6.71 9.23
CA HIS A 7 -4.48 -7.12 10.28
C HIS A 7 -3.13 -6.46 10.04
N TYR A 8 -2.79 -5.47 10.89
CA TYR A 8 -1.55 -4.72 10.77
C TYR A 8 -0.44 -5.36 11.60
N HIS A 9 0.72 -5.55 10.98
CA HIS A 9 1.89 -6.16 11.59
C HIS A 9 3.08 -5.21 11.45
N PHE A 10 3.48 -4.58 12.55
CA PHE A 10 4.63 -3.68 12.56
C PHE A 10 5.83 -4.44 13.11
N LEU A 11 6.92 -4.54 12.32
CA LEU A 11 8.10 -5.27 12.76
C LEU A 11 8.84 -4.49 13.84
N LYS A 12 9.00 -5.08 15.01
CA LYS A 12 9.39 -4.39 16.25
C LYS A 12 10.89 -4.23 16.46
N THR A 13 11.72 -4.77 15.60
CA THR A 13 13.18 -4.64 15.75
C THR A 13 13.66 -3.22 15.48
N ASN A 14 12.85 -2.38 14.84
CA ASN A 14 13.15 -0.98 14.65
C ASN A 14 12.31 -0.13 15.60
N ASN A 15 12.99 0.55 16.54
CA ASN A 15 12.30 1.37 17.54
C ASN A 15 11.58 2.58 16.96
N GLU A 16 12.10 3.17 15.88
CA GLU A 16 11.45 4.31 15.22
C GLU A 16 10.11 3.89 14.64
N LEU A 17 10.05 2.71 14.03
CA LEU A 17 8.79 2.17 13.49
C LEU A 17 7.76 1.96 14.61
N THR A 18 8.20 1.45 15.76
CA THR A 18 7.33 1.27 16.91
C THR A 18 6.73 2.60 17.39
N LEU A 19 7.52 3.67 17.37
CA LEU A 19 7.06 5.00 17.80
C LEU A 19 5.99 5.58 16.89
N ILE A 20 5.99 5.24 15.60
CA ILE A 20 5.02 5.78 14.63
C ILE A 20 3.89 4.79 14.30
N ALA A 21 3.85 3.66 14.99
CA ALA A 21 2.85 2.62 14.68
C ALA A 21 1.41 3.13 14.79
N ASP A 22 1.09 3.93 15.79
CA ASP A 22 -0.26 4.48 15.98
C ASP A 22 -0.62 5.45 14.86
N ASP A 23 0.32 6.27 14.42
CA ASP A 23 0.10 7.17 13.28
C ASP A 23 -0.14 6.36 12.00
N LEU A 24 0.63 5.29 11.80
CA LEU A 24 0.43 4.40 10.65
C LEU A 24 -0.94 3.72 10.68
N ARG A 25 -1.38 3.24 11.85
CA ARG A 25 -2.72 2.66 11.99
C ARG A 25 -3.80 3.65 11.60
N SER A 26 -3.67 4.88 12.04
CA SER A 26 -4.63 5.93 11.73
C SER A 26 -4.70 6.22 10.24
N ILE A 27 -3.55 6.31 9.59
CA ILE A 27 -3.47 6.54 8.14
C ILE A 27 -4.06 5.35 7.38
N PHE A 28 -3.73 4.13 7.78
CA PHE A 28 -4.26 2.93 7.16
C PHE A 28 -5.77 2.84 7.30
N ASP A 29 -6.30 3.06 8.51
CA ASP A 29 -7.73 2.99 8.75
C ASP A 29 -8.50 4.00 7.90
N SER A 30 -8.06 5.25 7.86
CA SER A 30 -8.74 6.28 7.08
C SER A 30 -8.63 6.03 5.58
N THR A 31 -7.50 5.55 5.11
CA THR A 31 -7.28 5.22 3.71
C THR A 31 -8.15 4.04 3.27
N LEU A 32 -8.17 2.97 4.05
CA LEU A 32 -8.95 1.77 3.74
C LEU A 32 -10.45 2.06 3.80
N GLU A 33 -10.91 2.85 4.76
CA GLU A 33 -12.31 3.24 4.83
C GLU A 33 -12.76 3.93 3.54
N LYS A 34 -11.93 4.83 3.03
CA LYS A 34 -12.19 5.54 1.79
C LYS A 34 -12.20 4.59 0.58
N VAL A 35 -11.22 3.70 0.49
CA VAL A 35 -11.11 2.76 -0.63
C VAL A 35 -12.24 1.74 -0.61
N ILE A 36 -12.60 1.20 0.56
CA ILE A 36 -13.69 0.24 0.70
C ILE A 36 -15.01 0.84 0.24
N SER A 37 -15.24 2.12 0.50
CA SER A 37 -16.47 2.79 0.06
C SER A 37 -16.63 2.82 -1.46
N LEU A 38 -15.53 2.69 -2.19
CA LEU A 38 -15.50 2.72 -3.65
C LEU A 38 -15.29 1.33 -4.28
N THR A 39 -14.90 0.36 -3.48
CA THR A 39 -14.60 -1.00 -3.96
C THR A 39 -15.30 -2.02 -3.07
N GLU A 40 -14.54 -2.93 -2.49
CA GLU A 40 -15.05 -3.92 -1.55
C GLU A 40 -14.03 -4.19 -0.46
N GLU A 41 -14.49 -4.80 0.62
CA GLU A 41 -13.65 -5.19 1.74
C GLU A 41 -13.17 -6.62 1.54
N VAL A 42 -11.85 -6.80 1.48
CA VAL A 42 -11.21 -8.10 1.37
C VAL A 42 -10.26 -8.25 2.54
N GLU A 43 -10.39 -9.31 3.31
CA GLU A 43 -9.51 -9.55 4.45
C GLU A 43 -8.05 -9.59 4.00
N THR A 44 -7.20 -8.80 4.64
CA THR A 44 -5.83 -8.56 4.19
C THR A 44 -4.90 -8.38 5.38
N ASP A 45 -3.73 -9.02 5.31
CA ASP A 45 -2.62 -8.73 6.21
C ASP A 45 -1.76 -7.63 5.62
N ILE A 46 -1.36 -6.67 6.45
CA ILE A 46 -0.48 -5.57 6.05
C ILE A 46 0.73 -5.58 6.97
N VAL A 47 1.90 -5.86 6.39
CA VAL A 47 3.16 -5.98 7.12
C VAL A 47 4.02 -4.76 6.82
N VAL A 48 4.43 -4.04 7.85
CA VAL A 48 5.22 -2.82 7.71
C VAL A 48 6.61 -3.03 8.29
N ARG A 49 7.63 -2.63 7.55
CA ARG A 49 9.01 -2.73 8.00
C ARG A 49 9.85 -1.55 7.54
N HIS A 50 10.83 -1.19 8.35
CA HIS A 50 11.88 -0.28 7.92
C HIS A 50 12.84 -1.06 7.03
N SER A 51 12.92 -0.70 5.76
CA SER A 51 13.75 -1.39 4.79
C SER A 51 14.19 -0.43 3.69
N PRO A 52 15.26 0.33 3.92
CA PRO A 52 15.76 1.26 2.90
C PRO A 52 16.12 0.58 1.58
N ILE A 53 16.65 -0.63 1.63
CA ILE A 53 17.05 -1.37 0.43
C ILE A 53 15.86 -1.74 -0.47
N ASN A 54 14.69 -1.92 0.11
CA ASN A 54 13.47 -2.25 -0.63
C ASN A 54 12.58 -1.04 -0.92
N SER A 55 12.98 0.13 -0.44
CA SER A 55 12.23 1.36 -0.67
C SER A 55 12.71 2.06 -1.94
N ILE A 56 11.79 2.72 -2.63
CA ILE A 56 12.14 3.54 -3.79
C ILE A 56 12.88 4.79 -3.28
N PRO A 57 14.14 5.02 -3.69
CA PRO A 57 14.94 6.10 -3.09
C PRO A 57 14.29 7.48 -3.16
N GLU A 58 13.60 7.78 -4.24
CA GLU A 58 12.96 9.07 -4.47
C GLU A 58 11.74 9.29 -3.58
N LEU A 59 11.12 8.21 -3.13
CA LEU A 59 9.88 8.27 -2.34
C LEU A 59 10.09 7.92 -0.86
N GLY A 60 11.10 7.12 -0.56
CA GLY A 60 11.32 6.59 0.78
C GLY A 60 10.31 5.52 1.19
N SER A 61 9.59 4.97 0.22
CA SER A 61 8.60 3.93 0.45
C SER A 61 8.45 3.03 -0.76
N SER A 62 7.90 1.85 -0.55
CA SER A 62 7.52 0.93 -1.60
C SER A 62 6.52 -0.07 -1.04
N GLY A 63 5.83 -0.77 -1.90
CA GLY A 63 4.91 -1.82 -1.50
C GLY A 63 5.05 -3.03 -2.41
N GLN A 64 4.60 -4.17 -1.90
CA GLN A 64 4.55 -5.40 -2.65
C GLN A 64 3.34 -6.21 -2.21
N TYR A 65 2.58 -6.70 -3.19
CA TYR A 65 1.50 -7.62 -2.93
C TYR A 65 1.97 -9.06 -3.19
N THR A 66 1.73 -9.94 -2.21
CA THR A 66 2.01 -11.36 -2.37
C THR A 66 0.77 -12.05 -2.90
N LYS A 67 0.88 -12.60 -4.12
CA LYS A 67 -0.21 -13.32 -4.78
C LYS A 67 -0.69 -14.48 -3.93
N ASP A 68 -1.99 -14.71 -3.91
CA ASP A 68 -2.67 -15.81 -3.21
C ASP A 68 -2.58 -15.75 -1.67
N ALA A 69 -1.88 -14.76 -1.11
CA ALA A 69 -1.71 -14.65 0.34
C ALA A 69 -2.54 -13.53 0.97
N ARG A 70 -3.12 -12.65 0.16
CA ARG A 70 -3.80 -11.44 0.64
C ARG A 70 -2.93 -10.68 1.64
N CYS A 71 -1.66 -10.54 1.28
CA CYS A 71 -0.66 -9.88 2.13
C CYS A 71 0.00 -8.75 1.36
N ILE A 72 -0.01 -7.57 1.97
CA ILE A 72 0.67 -6.38 1.46
C ILE A 72 1.87 -6.13 2.34
N ASP A 73 3.05 -6.03 1.73
CA ASP A 73 4.26 -5.58 2.42
C ASP A 73 4.47 -4.10 2.10
N VAL A 74 4.67 -3.31 3.16
CA VAL A 74 4.98 -1.89 3.05
C VAL A 74 6.40 -1.68 3.55
N TYR A 75 7.27 -1.19 2.67
CA TYR A 75 8.66 -0.90 2.97
C TYR A 75 8.84 0.60 3.14
N LEU A 76 9.45 1.01 4.25
CA LEU A 76 9.69 2.41 4.55
C LEU A 76 11.16 2.65 4.79
N ASP A 77 11.68 3.75 4.26
CA ASP A 77 12.96 4.30 4.65
C ASP A 77 12.68 5.46 5.60
N LEU A 78 12.74 5.21 6.90
CA LEU A 78 12.42 6.19 7.92
C LEU A 78 13.39 7.37 7.96
N ASP A 79 14.54 7.25 7.29
CA ASP A 79 15.52 8.32 7.18
C ASP A 79 15.33 9.19 5.92
N SER A 80 14.40 8.81 5.05
CA SER A 80 14.15 9.55 3.80
C SER A 80 13.55 10.93 4.08
N PRO A 81 14.20 12.01 3.60
CA PRO A 81 13.62 13.37 3.74
C PRO A 81 12.28 13.50 3.02
N HIS A 82 12.13 12.88 1.85
CA HIS A 82 10.89 12.92 1.11
C HIS A 82 9.75 12.27 1.89
N LEU A 83 10.00 11.09 2.46
CA LEU A 83 8.98 10.41 3.26
C LEU A 83 8.59 11.23 4.49
N LYS A 84 9.57 11.83 5.19
CA LYS A 84 9.29 12.66 6.35
C LYS A 84 8.40 13.86 6.01
N SER A 85 8.63 14.47 4.86
CA SER A 85 7.87 15.64 4.41
C SER A 85 6.50 15.28 3.83
N ASN A 86 6.31 14.04 3.34
CA ASN A 86 5.11 13.61 2.64
C ASN A 86 4.55 12.31 3.22
N PHE A 87 4.69 12.13 4.53
CA PHE A 87 4.43 10.86 5.20
C PHE A 87 3.05 10.31 4.90
N GLU A 88 2.02 11.08 5.23
CA GLU A 88 0.63 10.63 5.07
C GLU A 88 0.29 10.30 3.62
N THR A 89 0.69 11.16 2.69
CA THR A 89 0.38 10.98 1.27
C THR A 89 1.09 9.77 0.67
N GLU A 90 2.36 9.55 1.03
CA GLU A 90 3.11 8.41 0.50
C GLU A 90 2.62 7.09 1.08
N ILE A 91 2.30 7.05 2.38
CA ILE A 91 1.75 5.85 3.00
C ILE A 91 0.39 5.50 2.39
N ALA A 92 -0.49 6.48 2.25
CA ALA A 92 -1.80 6.28 1.64
C ALA A 92 -1.69 5.79 0.21
N ARG A 93 -0.82 6.41 -0.60
CA ARG A 93 -0.60 6.02 -1.99
C ARG A 93 -0.14 4.58 -2.11
N THR A 94 0.86 4.19 -1.31
CA THR A 94 1.39 2.83 -1.32
C THR A 94 0.31 1.83 -0.97
N LEU A 95 -0.48 2.11 0.07
CA LEU A 95 -1.55 1.21 0.48
C LEU A 95 -2.64 1.08 -0.57
N ILE A 96 -3.08 2.19 -1.16
CA ILE A 96 -4.10 2.18 -2.22
C ILE A 96 -3.60 1.33 -3.41
N HIS A 97 -2.37 1.56 -3.82
CA HIS A 97 -1.76 0.84 -4.94
C HIS A 97 -1.79 -0.67 -4.71
N GLU A 98 -1.28 -1.12 -3.57
CA GLU A 98 -1.20 -2.55 -3.29
C GLU A 98 -2.56 -3.17 -2.99
N TYR A 99 -3.45 -2.43 -2.32
CA TYR A 99 -4.79 -2.96 -2.04
C TYR A 99 -5.62 -3.16 -3.31
N MET A 100 -5.40 -2.37 -4.33
CA MET A 100 -6.06 -2.59 -5.61
C MET A 100 -5.68 -3.93 -6.26
N HIS A 101 -4.44 -4.38 -6.05
CA HIS A 101 -4.05 -5.72 -6.48
C HIS A 101 -4.81 -6.80 -5.71
N VAL A 102 -5.04 -6.60 -4.42
CA VAL A 102 -5.83 -7.53 -3.60
C VAL A 102 -7.27 -7.64 -4.15
N VAL A 103 -7.92 -6.51 -4.36
CA VAL A 103 -9.30 -6.46 -4.86
C VAL A 103 -9.39 -7.10 -6.25
N ARG A 104 -8.49 -6.71 -7.15
CA ARG A 104 -8.48 -7.21 -8.52
C ARG A 104 -8.31 -8.71 -8.58
N GLU A 105 -7.48 -9.29 -7.72
CA GLU A 105 -7.22 -10.74 -7.70
C GLU A 105 -8.48 -11.56 -7.39
N GLN A 106 -9.47 -10.96 -6.72
CA GLN A 106 -10.75 -11.64 -6.46
C GLN A 106 -11.53 -11.92 -7.75
N TYR A 107 -11.25 -11.16 -8.81
CA TYR A 107 -11.95 -11.27 -10.10
C TYR A 107 -11.06 -11.80 -11.21
N VAL A 108 -9.77 -11.49 -11.18
CA VAL A 108 -8.82 -11.84 -12.25
C VAL A 108 -7.60 -12.52 -11.63
N PRO A 109 -7.54 -13.85 -11.65
CA PRO A 109 -6.38 -14.57 -11.10
C PRO A 109 -5.08 -14.22 -11.84
N TRP A 110 -3.98 -14.24 -11.09
CA TRP A 110 -2.64 -13.97 -11.63
C TRP A 110 -1.99 -15.19 -12.30
N GLU A 111 -2.74 -16.22 -12.58
CA GLU A 111 -2.22 -17.54 -12.97
C GLU A 111 -1.28 -17.53 -14.17
N ASN A 112 -1.46 -16.60 -15.09
CA ASN A 112 -0.67 -16.52 -16.32
C ASN A 112 0.03 -15.19 -16.48
N GLY A 113 0.63 -14.67 -15.41
CA GLY A 113 1.23 -13.34 -15.36
C GLY A 113 2.13 -12.98 -16.54
N THR A 114 1.54 -12.58 -17.66
CA THR A 114 2.27 -12.03 -18.79
C THR A 114 2.64 -10.58 -18.52
N LEU A 115 3.60 -10.06 -19.29
CA LEU A 115 3.95 -8.64 -19.21
C LEU A 115 2.71 -7.77 -19.49
N LEU A 116 1.86 -8.15 -20.44
CA LEU A 116 0.65 -7.41 -20.74
C LEU A 116 -0.31 -7.38 -19.57
N ASP A 117 -0.51 -8.51 -18.89
CA ASP A 117 -1.37 -8.56 -17.70
C ASP A 117 -0.85 -7.63 -16.61
N SER A 118 0.46 -7.62 -16.39
CA SER A 118 1.09 -6.72 -15.41
C SER A 118 0.89 -5.26 -15.77
N LEU A 119 1.06 -4.90 -17.04
CA LEU A 119 0.88 -3.52 -17.51
C LEU A 119 -0.57 -3.06 -17.32
N ILE A 120 -1.54 -3.93 -17.64
CA ILE A 120 -2.95 -3.61 -17.46
C ILE A 120 -3.27 -3.45 -15.97
N ALA A 121 -2.80 -4.35 -15.12
CA ALA A 121 -3.03 -4.29 -13.68
C ALA A 121 -2.48 -2.99 -13.10
N GLU A 122 -1.25 -2.63 -13.43
CA GLU A 122 -0.60 -1.43 -12.92
C GLU A 122 -1.28 -0.16 -13.45
N GLY A 123 -1.68 -0.14 -14.72
CA GLY A 123 -2.39 0.99 -15.29
C GLY A 123 -3.74 1.23 -14.65
N LEU A 124 -4.50 0.16 -14.39
CA LEU A 124 -5.80 0.25 -13.70
C LEU A 124 -5.61 0.72 -12.26
N THR A 125 -4.58 0.23 -11.58
CA THR A 125 -4.26 0.62 -10.22
C THR A 125 -3.93 2.11 -10.13
N GLN A 126 -3.11 2.62 -11.04
CA GLN A 126 -2.76 4.04 -11.10
C GLN A 126 -3.98 4.91 -11.38
N SER A 127 -4.86 4.48 -12.28
CA SER A 127 -6.10 5.20 -12.56
C SER A 127 -6.99 5.28 -11.32
N PHE A 128 -7.05 4.20 -10.55
CA PHE A 128 -7.82 4.17 -9.31
C PHE A 128 -7.20 5.08 -8.24
N GLU A 129 -5.87 5.12 -8.15
CA GLU A 129 -5.18 6.05 -7.23
C GLU A 129 -5.62 7.50 -7.47
N ILE A 130 -5.70 7.89 -8.74
CA ILE A 130 -6.14 9.24 -9.12
C ILE A 130 -7.60 9.46 -8.72
N GLU A 131 -8.45 8.46 -8.89
CA GLU A 131 -9.86 8.55 -8.53
C GLU A 131 -10.06 8.70 -7.03
N VAL A 132 -9.29 7.96 -6.22
CA VAL A 132 -9.38 8.00 -4.75
C VAL A 132 -8.78 9.28 -4.19
N GLN A 133 -7.65 9.71 -4.74
CA GLN A 133 -6.93 10.91 -4.31
C GLN A 133 -6.54 11.77 -5.51
N PRO A 134 -7.49 12.51 -6.10
CA PRO A 134 -7.24 13.21 -7.36
C PRO A 134 -6.22 14.36 -7.26
N THR A 135 -5.91 14.82 -6.05
CA THR A 135 -4.91 15.88 -5.84
C THR A 135 -3.48 15.36 -5.80
N LEU A 136 -3.29 14.03 -5.78
CA LEU A 136 -1.96 13.42 -5.74
C LEU A 136 -1.54 12.99 -7.14
N PRO A 137 -0.24 13.12 -7.47
CA PRO A 137 0.26 12.53 -8.70
C PRO A 137 0.19 11.00 -8.61
N PRO A 138 0.05 10.30 -9.75
CA PRO A 138 0.07 8.84 -9.73
C PRO A 138 1.40 8.29 -9.22
N SER A 139 1.39 7.05 -8.78
CA SER A 139 2.61 6.35 -8.39
C SER A 139 3.59 6.31 -9.56
N ILE A 140 4.88 6.47 -9.29
CA ILE A 140 5.94 6.39 -10.31
C ILE A 140 6.35 4.95 -10.62
N TYR A 141 5.93 3.99 -9.81
CA TYR A 141 6.19 2.58 -10.10
C TYR A 141 4.92 1.92 -10.62
N ALA A 142 5.08 1.19 -11.64
CA ALA A 142 3.98 0.48 -12.29
C ALA A 142 4.11 -1.03 -12.11
#